data_ffc2c2d3a6d29a365418e6e7dd1f3018
#
_entry.id   ffc2c2d3a6d29a365418e6e7dd1f3018
#
_cell.length_a   1.000
_cell.length_b   1.000
_cell.length_c   1.000
_cell.angle_alpha   90.00
_cell.angle_beta   90.00
_cell.angle_gamma   90.00
#
_symmetry.space_group_name_H-M   'P 1'
#
loop_
_entity.id
_entity.type
_entity.pdbx_description
1 polymer ?
#
loop_
_entity_poly.entity_id
_entity_poly.type
_entity_poly.pdbx_seq_one_letter_code
_entity_poly.pdbx_strand_id
1 'polypeptide(L)'
;LVHGGRPFFPQDVARALEQVPAPRLLVTTPVHLDALLRSGVCLPAMQAIVTATAPLSAALAAAAETAFGCQVRELLGSTETCIFARRRTATDPAWTPLPGVTVSPQPDGTLVSAPHLVQPVALADLTERLPDGRFLLRGRRADLLEIAGKRASLGELTGRLLAIDGVLDAVMLQLPAEPGRAVGRIAALVVAPTLDEAAILSALRPCMDPVFLPRPLRLVASLPRNE
;
A
#
# COMPACT_ATOMS: atom_id res chain seq x y z
N LEU A 1 27.24 -3.59 -5.60
CA LEU A 1 27.66 -2.20 -5.54
C LEU A 1 26.47 -1.38 -5.05
N VAL A 2 26.59 -0.76 -3.89
CA VAL A 2 25.62 0.22 -3.41
C VAL A 2 26.12 1.59 -3.88
N HIS A 3 25.33 2.30 -4.66
CA HIS A 3 25.65 3.68 -5.02
C HIS A 3 25.47 4.55 -3.76
N GLY A 4 26.53 5.14 -3.24
CA GLY A 4 26.54 5.94 -2.02
C GLY A 4 25.94 7.35 -2.14
N GLY A 5 25.36 7.70 -3.29
CA GLY A 5 24.64 8.96 -3.52
C GLY A 5 23.23 8.90 -2.91
N ARG A 6 22.66 10.07 -2.66
CA ARG A 6 21.24 10.25 -2.30
C ARG A 6 20.52 10.90 -3.49
N PRO A 7 20.21 10.14 -4.57
CA PRO A 7 19.49 10.70 -5.69
C PRO A 7 18.04 10.97 -5.27
N PHE A 8 17.69 12.24 -5.08
CA PHE A 8 16.32 12.64 -4.72
C PHE A 8 15.46 12.89 -5.96
N PHE A 9 16.08 13.29 -7.07
CA PHE A 9 15.34 13.61 -8.29
C PHE A 9 15.39 12.45 -9.29
N PRO A 10 14.33 12.23 -10.07
CA PRO A 10 14.25 11.17 -11.08
C PRO A 10 15.46 11.11 -12.03
N GLN A 11 15.92 12.27 -12.49
CA GLN A 11 17.08 12.38 -13.41
C GLN A 11 18.40 11.94 -12.75
N ASP A 12 18.54 12.18 -11.45
CA ASP A 12 19.74 11.77 -10.71
C ASP A 12 19.73 10.27 -10.46
N VAL A 13 18.53 9.69 -10.23
CA VAL A 13 18.36 8.22 -10.13
C VAL A 13 18.74 7.56 -11.45
N ALA A 14 18.26 8.07 -12.59
CA ALA A 14 18.60 7.53 -13.91
C ALA A 14 20.10 7.59 -14.16
N ARG A 15 20.72 8.74 -13.94
CA ARG A 15 22.16 8.95 -14.12
C ARG A 15 22.99 8.04 -13.20
N ALA A 16 22.57 7.85 -11.95
CA ALA A 16 23.23 6.95 -11.02
C ALA A 16 23.14 5.49 -11.47
N LEU A 17 21.97 5.07 -12.00
CA LEU A 17 21.77 3.71 -12.50
C LEU A 17 22.58 3.41 -13.77
N GLU A 18 22.85 4.41 -14.63
CA GLU A 18 23.71 4.25 -15.78
C GLU A 18 25.14 3.85 -15.39
N GLN A 19 25.62 4.34 -14.25
CA GLN A 19 26.96 4.05 -13.72
C GLN A 19 27.04 2.67 -13.02
N VAL A 20 25.92 2.01 -12.75
CA VAL A 20 25.89 0.68 -12.15
C VAL A 20 25.95 -0.38 -13.25
N PRO A 21 26.90 -1.33 -13.20
CA PRO A 21 26.94 -2.43 -14.18
C PRO A 21 25.71 -3.34 -14.06
N ALA A 22 25.34 -3.95 -15.19
CA ALA A 22 24.27 -4.97 -15.17
C ALA A 22 24.76 -6.26 -14.46
N PRO A 23 23.86 -7.05 -13.80
CA PRO A 23 22.43 -6.80 -13.65
C PRO A 23 22.12 -5.70 -12.62
N ARG A 24 21.14 -4.83 -12.90
CA ARG A 24 20.78 -3.70 -12.05
C ARG A 24 19.52 -3.97 -11.26
N LEU A 25 19.53 -3.57 -10.00
CA LEU A 25 18.38 -3.62 -9.09
C LEU A 25 18.15 -2.21 -8.52
N LEU A 26 16.94 -1.69 -8.65
CA LEU A 26 16.53 -0.45 -7.99
C LEU A 26 15.72 -0.79 -6.74
N VAL A 27 16.20 -0.33 -5.58
CA VAL A 27 15.45 -0.37 -4.32
C VAL A 27 14.90 1.03 -4.06
N THR A 28 13.59 1.15 -3.91
CA THR A 28 12.91 2.45 -3.81
C THR A 28 11.65 2.35 -2.94
N THR A 29 10.92 3.45 -2.83
CA THR A 29 9.60 3.48 -2.17
C THR A 29 8.50 3.70 -3.21
N PRO A 30 7.24 3.37 -2.93
CA PRO A 30 6.13 3.64 -3.85
C PRO A 30 6.02 5.11 -4.26
N VAL A 31 6.29 6.05 -3.35
CA VAL A 31 6.28 7.50 -3.64
C VAL A 31 7.36 7.88 -4.66
N HIS A 32 8.58 7.39 -4.48
CA HIS A 32 9.66 7.66 -5.44
C HIS A 32 9.45 6.93 -6.77
N LEU A 33 8.83 5.74 -6.75
CA LEU A 33 8.48 5.02 -7.97
C LEU A 33 7.44 5.80 -8.80
N ASP A 34 6.43 6.38 -8.15
CA ASP A 34 5.44 7.25 -8.78
C ASP A 34 6.11 8.51 -9.38
N ALA A 35 7.01 9.14 -8.63
CA ALA A 35 7.76 10.30 -9.13
C ALA A 35 8.63 9.96 -10.35
N LEU A 36 9.30 8.79 -10.37
CA LEU A 36 10.05 8.30 -11.52
C LEU A 36 9.13 8.10 -12.72
N LEU A 37 7.98 7.47 -12.54
CA LEU A 37 7.01 7.22 -13.60
C LEU A 37 6.48 8.53 -14.19
N ARG A 38 6.03 9.47 -13.34
CA ARG A 38 5.49 10.77 -13.77
C ARG A 38 6.52 11.66 -14.45
N SER A 39 7.79 11.52 -14.12
CA SER A 39 8.86 12.33 -14.76
C SER A 39 9.13 11.93 -16.19
N GLY A 40 8.67 10.78 -16.66
CA GLY A 40 8.96 10.24 -17.99
C GLY A 40 10.44 9.89 -18.22
N VAL A 41 11.25 9.82 -17.15
CA VAL A 41 12.68 9.49 -17.26
C VAL A 41 12.88 8.08 -17.77
N CYS A 42 13.78 7.89 -18.73
CA CYS A 42 14.20 6.57 -19.18
C CYS A 42 15.22 5.99 -18.20
N LEU A 43 14.98 4.79 -17.72
CA LEU A 43 15.93 4.03 -16.91
C LEU A 43 16.70 3.03 -17.80
N PRO A 44 17.98 2.75 -17.50
CA PRO A 44 18.68 1.67 -18.17
C PRO A 44 18.02 0.31 -17.88
N ALA A 45 18.32 -0.71 -18.67
CA ALA A 45 17.75 -2.05 -18.46
C ALA A 45 17.96 -2.53 -17.02
N MET A 46 16.85 -2.89 -16.37
CA MET A 46 16.77 -3.29 -14.97
C MET A 46 16.43 -4.77 -14.86
N GLN A 47 17.00 -5.47 -13.89
CA GLN A 47 16.60 -6.84 -13.57
C GLN A 47 15.27 -6.85 -12.80
N ALA A 48 15.11 -5.94 -11.85
CA ALA A 48 13.89 -5.75 -11.09
C ALA A 48 13.90 -4.40 -10.36
N ILE A 49 12.73 -3.94 -9.97
CA ILE A 49 12.52 -2.86 -9.01
C ILE A 49 11.94 -3.48 -7.73
N VAL A 50 12.47 -3.05 -6.59
CA VAL A 50 12.02 -3.51 -5.26
C VAL A 50 11.48 -2.31 -4.51
N THR A 51 10.27 -2.42 -3.96
CA THR A 51 9.65 -1.38 -3.14
C THR A 51 9.31 -1.89 -1.76
N ALA A 52 9.37 -1.00 -0.78
CA ALA A 52 8.97 -1.27 0.61
C ALA A 52 8.51 0.04 1.29
N THR A 53 8.18 -0.05 2.57
CA THR A 53 7.88 1.06 3.50
C THR A 53 6.50 1.70 3.41
N ALA A 54 5.79 1.57 2.29
CA ALA A 54 4.44 2.08 2.12
C ALA A 54 3.64 1.14 1.19
N PRO A 55 2.31 1.14 1.24
CA PRO A 55 1.50 0.34 0.33
C PRO A 55 1.72 0.72 -1.14
N LEU A 56 1.89 -0.29 -1.98
CA LEU A 56 1.99 -0.14 -3.43
C LEU A 56 0.64 -0.50 -4.08
N SER A 57 0.07 0.41 -4.89
CA SER A 57 -1.13 0.08 -5.65
C SER A 57 -0.81 -0.83 -6.84
N ALA A 58 -1.76 -1.69 -7.21
CA ALA A 58 -1.61 -2.57 -8.38
C ALA A 58 -1.45 -1.75 -9.67
N ALA A 59 -2.18 -0.64 -9.80
CA ALA A 59 -2.09 0.27 -10.95
C ALA A 59 -0.68 0.87 -11.09
N LEU A 60 -0.11 1.43 -10.00
CA LEU A 60 1.25 1.97 -10.01
C LEU A 60 2.29 0.89 -10.34
N ALA A 61 2.15 -0.29 -9.74
CA ALA A 61 3.04 -1.41 -10.01
C ALA A 61 3.00 -1.82 -11.49
N ALA A 62 1.82 -1.98 -12.07
CA ALA A 62 1.63 -2.36 -13.47
C ALA A 62 2.16 -1.29 -14.44
N ALA A 63 1.87 -0.01 -14.17
CA ALA A 63 2.38 1.11 -14.97
C ALA A 63 3.92 1.18 -14.95
N ALA A 64 4.53 0.98 -13.78
CA ALA A 64 5.97 0.96 -13.64
C ALA A 64 6.62 -0.25 -14.35
N GLU A 65 6.00 -1.45 -14.25
CA GLU A 65 6.48 -2.63 -14.99
C GLU A 65 6.45 -2.40 -16.52
N THR A 66 5.38 -1.77 -17.01
CA THR A 66 5.25 -1.42 -18.42
C THR A 66 6.29 -0.39 -18.85
N ALA A 67 6.45 0.69 -18.08
CA ALA A 67 7.34 1.79 -18.43
C ALA A 67 8.82 1.40 -18.36
N PHE A 68 9.21 0.59 -17.39
CA PHE A 68 10.62 0.25 -17.13
C PHE A 68 11.01 -1.15 -17.62
N GLY A 69 10.08 -1.93 -18.17
CA GLY A 69 10.35 -3.24 -18.79
C GLY A 69 10.86 -4.30 -17.82
N CYS A 70 10.56 -4.20 -16.51
CA CYS A 70 11.01 -5.13 -15.50
C CYS A 70 9.96 -5.35 -14.41
N GLN A 71 10.06 -6.45 -13.64
CA GLN A 71 9.13 -6.73 -12.55
C GLN A 71 9.31 -5.76 -11.38
N VAL A 72 8.19 -5.31 -10.82
CA VAL A 72 8.13 -4.59 -9.54
C VAL A 72 7.75 -5.56 -8.43
N ARG A 73 8.63 -5.71 -7.43
CA ARG A 73 8.44 -6.59 -6.27
C ARG A 73 8.27 -5.75 -5.02
N GLU A 74 7.18 -5.97 -4.32
CA GLU A 74 6.93 -5.33 -3.03
C GLU A 74 7.39 -6.24 -1.90
N LEU A 75 8.07 -5.64 -0.90
CA LEU A 75 8.53 -6.32 0.30
C LEU A 75 7.71 -5.87 1.50
N LEU A 76 7.33 -6.83 2.33
CA LEU A 76 6.61 -6.60 3.60
C LEU A 76 7.54 -6.90 4.76
N GLY A 77 7.60 -5.96 5.69
CA GLY A 77 8.38 -6.08 6.91
C GLY A 77 8.10 -4.93 7.87
N SER A 78 8.68 -5.02 9.03
CA SER A 78 8.67 -3.98 10.07
C SER A 78 10.05 -3.89 10.72
N THR A 79 10.25 -2.91 11.60
CA THR A 79 11.49 -2.78 12.37
C THR A 79 11.74 -4.04 13.22
N GLU A 80 10.67 -4.63 13.75
CA GLU A 80 10.72 -5.76 14.68
C GLU A 80 10.95 -7.09 13.96
N THR A 81 10.47 -7.22 12.72
CA THR A 81 10.51 -8.49 11.97
C THR A 81 11.55 -8.52 10.87
N CYS A 82 12.15 -7.37 10.51
CA CYS A 82 12.80 -7.21 9.21
C CYS A 82 11.85 -7.58 8.07
N ILE A 83 12.37 -7.85 6.88
CA ILE A 83 11.56 -8.30 5.74
C ILE A 83 11.18 -9.76 5.95
N PHE A 84 9.88 -10.07 5.89
CA PHE A 84 9.40 -11.44 6.09
C PHE A 84 8.54 -11.97 4.93
N ALA A 85 8.06 -11.11 4.02
CA ALA A 85 7.28 -11.55 2.86
C ALA A 85 7.51 -10.66 1.63
N ARG A 86 7.09 -11.16 0.47
CA ARG A 86 7.18 -10.48 -0.81
C ARG A 86 5.94 -10.76 -1.66
N ARG A 87 5.64 -9.85 -2.61
CA ARG A 87 4.64 -10.10 -3.67
C ARG A 87 5.00 -9.37 -4.96
N ARG A 88 4.33 -9.72 -6.05
CA ARG A 88 4.27 -8.95 -7.29
C ARG A 88 2.92 -8.27 -7.38
N THR A 89 2.82 -7.07 -6.81
CA THR A 89 1.57 -6.33 -6.62
C THR A 89 0.79 -6.07 -7.91
N ALA A 90 1.48 -5.96 -9.05
CA ALA A 90 0.84 -5.79 -10.36
C ALA A 90 -0.07 -6.97 -10.76
N THR A 91 0.19 -8.18 -10.25
CA THR A 91 -0.49 -9.39 -10.71
C THR A 91 -1.16 -10.19 -9.60
N ASP A 92 -0.75 -10.02 -8.35
CA ASP A 92 -1.23 -10.85 -7.24
C ASP A 92 -1.30 -10.05 -5.92
N PRO A 93 -2.46 -9.99 -5.26
CA PRO A 93 -2.60 -9.36 -3.96
C PRO A 93 -1.99 -10.20 -2.82
N ALA A 94 -1.75 -11.49 -3.04
CA ALA A 94 -1.27 -12.41 -2.01
C ALA A 94 0.23 -12.25 -1.76
N TRP A 95 0.60 -12.30 -0.49
CA TRP A 95 1.98 -12.26 -0.02
C TRP A 95 2.55 -13.67 0.11
N THR A 96 3.76 -13.85 -0.37
CA THR A 96 4.53 -15.09 -0.21
C THR A 96 5.53 -14.89 0.92
N PRO A 97 5.46 -15.67 2.02
CA PRO A 97 6.49 -15.64 3.06
C PRO A 97 7.87 -15.95 2.49
N LEU A 98 8.91 -15.35 3.05
CA LEU A 98 10.29 -15.72 2.70
C LEU A 98 10.62 -17.15 3.22
N PRO A 99 11.63 -17.82 2.65
CA PRO A 99 12.03 -19.16 3.10
C PRO A 99 12.29 -19.20 4.63
N GLY A 100 11.71 -20.18 5.30
CA GLY A 100 11.82 -20.36 6.74
C GLY A 100 10.94 -19.45 7.59
N VAL A 101 10.17 -18.55 6.98
CA VAL A 101 9.22 -17.68 7.69
C VAL A 101 7.87 -18.35 7.80
N THR A 102 7.30 -18.30 9.01
CA THR A 102 5.91 -18.72 9.29
C THR A 102 5.09 -17.49 9.67
N VAL A 103 3.95 -17.32 9.01
CA VAL A 103 2.98 -16.27 9.28
C VAL A 103 1.71 -16.93 9.82
N SER A 104 1.37 -16.65 11.07
CA SER A 104 0.26 -17.27 11.78
C SER A 104 -0.78 -16.22 12.18
N PRO A 105 -1.94 -16.18 11.51
CA PRO A 105 -3.04 -15.29 11.91
C PRO A 105 -3.45 -15.55 13.36
N GLN A 106 -3.70 -14.46 14.09
CA GLN A 106 -4.20 -14.46 15.46
C GLN A 106 -5.48 -13.62 15.53
N PRO A 107 -6.34 -13.79 16.54
CA PRO A 107 -7.55 -12.98 16.69
C PRO A 107 -7.27 -11.47 16.72
N ASP A 108 -6.09 -11.07 17.24
CA ASP A 108 -5.73 -9.69 17.52
C ASP A 108 -4.57 -9.17 16.64
N GLY A 109 -4.13 -9.96 15.66
CA GLY A 109 -2.99 -9.58 14.82
C GLY A 109 -2.41 -10.77 14.07
N THR A 110 -1.09 -10.78 13.94
CA THR A 110 -0.36 -11.85 13.25
C THR A 110 0.93 -12.15 14.00
N LEU A 111 1.20 -13.42 14.23
CA LEU A 111 2.47 -13.87 14.79
C LEU A 111 3.41 -14.25 13.64
N VAL A 112 4.59 -13.64 13.62
CA VAL A 112 5.65 -13.91 12.64
C VAL A 112 6.80 -14.61 13.32
N SER A 113 7.17 -15.80 12.80
CA SER A 113 8.35 -16.56 13.22
C SER A 113 9.31 -16.67 12.05
N ALA A 114 10.60 -16.46 12.27
CA ALA A 114 11.62 -16.55 11.25
C ALA A 114 12.97 -17.01 11.85
N PRO A 115 13.88 -17.61 11.08
CA PRO A 115 15.17 -18.11 11.59
C PRO A 115 16.06 -17.01 12.21
N HIS A 116 15.91 -15.76 11.81
CA HIS A 116 16.66 -14.61 12.30
C HIS A 116 16.03 -13.94 13.54
N LEU A 117 14.83 -14.36 13.95
CA LEU A 117 14.14 -13.85 15.13
C LEU A 117 14.41 -14.74 16.34
N VAL A 118 14.81 -14.14 17.45
CA VAL A 118 15.07 -14.88 18.72
C VAL A 118 13.77 -15.51 19.24
N GLN A 119 12.63 -14.84 19.03
CA GLN A 119 11.30 -15.32 19.39
C GLN A 119 10.27 -14.83 18.37
N PRO A 120 9.10 -15.47 18.27
CA PRO A 120 8.02 -14.99 17.44
C PRO A 120 7.62 -13.55 17.79
N VAL A 121 7.38 -12.73 16.76
CA VAL A 121 6.99 -11.33 16.91
C VAL A 121 5.50 -11.17 16.58
N ALA A 122 4.75 -10.54 17.48
CA ALA A 122 3.35 -10.21 17.26
C ALA A 122 3.23 -8.86 16.54
N LEU A 123 2.52 -8.85 15.41
CA LEU A 123 2.17 -7.67 14.64
C LEU A 123 0.69 -7.35 14.82
N ALA A 124 0.35 -6.05 14.83
CA ALA A 124 -1.04 -5.59 14.86
C ALA A 124 -1.76 -5.78 13.51
N ASP A 125 -1.02 -6.13 12.46
CA ASP A 125 -1.55 -6.38 11.13
C ASP A 125 -2.30 -7.72 11.11
N LEU A 126 -3.53 -7.71 10.61
CA LEU A 126 -4.35 -8.90 10.44
C LEU A 126 -4.05 -9.56 9.11
N THR A 127 -3.86 -10.86 9.13
CA THR A 127 -3.62 -11.66 7.93
C THR A 127 -4.64 -12.78 7.79
N GLU A 128 -4.88 -13.18 6.56
CA GLU A 128 -5.68 -14.34 6.20
C GLU A 128 -4.81 -15.33 5.44
N ARG A 129 -4.64 -16.53 5.98
CA ARG A 129 -3.83 -17.57 5.35
C ARG A 129 -4.59 -18.22 4.20
N LEU A 130 -3.92 -18.38 3.07
CA LEU A 130 -4.41 -19.11 1.91
C LEU A 130 -3.99 -20.59 1.97
N PRO A 131 -4.71 -21.49 1.25
CA PRO A 131 -4.42 -22.92 1.25
C PRO A 131 -3.01 -23.28 0.75
N ASP A 132 -2.42 -22.46 -0.10
CA ASP A 132 -1.08 -22.63 -0.68
C ASP A 132 0.06 -22.07 0.21
N GLY A 133 -0.26 -21.63 1.43
CA GLY A 133 0.70 -21.10 2.40
C GLY A 133 1.01 -19.61 2.24
N ARG A 134 0.50 -18.95 1.19
CA ARG A 134 0.51 -17.49 1.06
C ARG A 134 -0.53 -16.86 1.99
N PHE A 135 -0.53 -15.54 2.08
CA PHE A 135 -1.49 -14.82 2.91
C PHE A 135 -1.93 -13.49 2.30
N LEU A 136 -3.11 -13.03 2.69
CA LEU A 136 -3.61 -11.70 2.41
C LEU A 136 -3.45 -10.80 3.64
N LEU A 137 -3.09 -9.54 3.42
CA LEU A 137 -3.08 -8.53 4.46
C LEU A 137 -4.49 -7.91 4.54
N ARG A 138 -5.09 -7.93 5.73
CA ARG A 138 -6.48 -7.47 5.96
C ARG A 138 -6.57 -6.13 6.70
N GLY A 139 -5.43 -5.44 6.86
CA GLY A 139 -5.33 -4.17 7.61
C GLY A 139 -4.96 -4.39 9.06
N ARG A 140 -5.15 -3.37 9.91
CA ARG A 140 -4.87 -3.42 11.35
C ARG A 140 -6.15 -3.47 12.13
N ARG A 141 -6.13 -4.11 13.31
CA ARG A 141 -7.30 -4.15 14.19
C ARG A 141 -7.79 -2.76 14.59
N ALA A 142 -6.87 -1.83 14.85
CA ALA A 142 -7.20 -0.44 15.15
C ALA A 142 -7.95 0.28 14.01
N ASP A 143 -7.78 -0.21 12.78
CA ASP A 143 -8.43 0.32 11.58
C ASP A 143 -9.69 -0.46 11.20
N LEU A 144 -10.02 -1.55 11.94
CA LEU A 144 -11.21 -2.35 11.69
C LEU A 144 -12.45 -1.61 12.15
N LEU A 145 -13.37 -1.46 11.24
CA LEU A 145 -14.72 -0.96 11.48
C LEU A 145 -15.69 -2.13 11.54
N GLU A 146 -16.56 -2.13 12.54
CA GLU A 146 -17.73 -2.99 12.55
C GLU A 146 -18.98 -2.10 12.59
N ILE A 147 -19.69 -2.07 11.47
CA ILE A 147 -20.89 -1.24 11.30
C ILE A 147 -22.01 -2.14 10.79
N ALA A 148 -23.12 -2.18 11.52
CA ALA A 148 -24.31 -3.00 11.18
C ALA A 148 -23.96 -4.49 10.91
N GLY A 149 -23.04 -5.07 11.70
CA GLY A 149 -22.62 -6.47 11.57
C GLY A 149 -21.68 -6.75 10.38
N LYS A 150 -21.23 -5.71 9.66
CA LYS A 150 -20.27 -5.83 8.57
C LYS A 150 -18.91 -5.30 9.01
N ARG A 151 -17.85 -5.92 8.51
CA ARG A 151 -16.46 -5.56 8.83
C ARG A 151 -15.71 -5.08 7.62
N ALA A 152 -14.94 -3.99 7.77
CA ALA A 152 -13.97 -3.50 6.80
C ALA A 152 -12.84 -2.79 7.52
N SER A 153 -11.67 -2.65 6.89
CA SER A 153 -10.60 -1.81 7.44
C SER A 153 -10.58 -0.44 6.76
N LEU A 154 -10.25 0.62 7.50
CA LEU A 154 -10.07 1.97 6.95
C LEU A 154 -9.03 1.98 5.82
N GLY A 155 -7.97 1.16 5.94
CA GLY A 155 -6.96 1.00 4.90
C GLY A 155 -7.52 0.38 3.61
N GLU A 156 -8.35 -0.65 3.71
CA GLU A 156 -9.03 -1.25 2.55
C GLU A 156 -9.97 -0.25 1.88
N LEU A 157 -10.78 0.45 2.67
CA LEU A 157 -11.72 1.46 2.17
C LEU A 157 -10.98 2.62 1.49
N THR A 158 -9.85 3.08 2.07
CA THR A 158 -8.96 4.07 1.46
C THR A 158 -8.37 3.56 0.14
N GLY A 159 -7.96 2.29 0.08
CA GLY A 159 -7.46 1.69 -1.16
C GLY A 159 -8.49 1.70 -2.29
N ARG A 160 -9.78 1.51 -1.99
CA ARG A 160 -10.87 1.61 -2.98
C ARG A 160 -11.08 3.03 -3.49
N LEU A 161 -10.91 4.06 -2.64
CA LEU A 161 -10.89 5.46 -3.05
C LEU A 161 -9.73 5.76 -3.99
N LEU A 162 -8.53 5.33 -3.64
CA LEU A 162 -7.31 5.53 -4.43
C LEU A 162 -7.33 4.79 -5.78
N ALA A 163 -8.19 3.78 -5.94
CA ALA A 163 -8.37 3.06 -7.19
C ALA A 163 -9.28 3.77 -8.20
N ILE A 164 -9.93 4.89 -7.82
CA ILE A 164 -10.78 5.67 -8.71
C ILE A 164 -9.90 6.56 -9.61
N ASP A 165 -10.07 6.45 -10.91
CA ASP A 165 -9.35 7.28 -11.87
C ASP A 165 -9.60 8.78 -11.60
N GLY A 166 -8.52 9.56 -11.50
CA GLY A 166 -8.56 10.99 -11.17
C GLY A 166 -8.44 11.30 -9.67
N VAL A 167 -8.46 10.30 -8.78
CA VAL A 167 -8.10 10.46 -7.37
C VAL A 167 -6.57 10.38 -7.25
N LEU A 168 -5.95 11.46 -6.79
CA LEU A 168 -4.50 11.57 -6.63
C LEU A 168 -4.04 11.13 -5.24
N ASP A 169 -4.83 11.45 -4.21
CA ASP A 169 -4.56 11.08 -2.81
C ASP A 169 -5.88 11.00 -2.04
N ALA A 170 -5.97 10.13 -1.06
CA ALA A 170 -7.18 9.99 -0.26
C ALA A 170 -6.89 9.35 1.09
N VAL A 171 -7.76 9.61 2.05
CA VAL A 171 -7.80 8.92 3.34
C VAL A 171 -9.24 8.76 3.81
N MET A 172 -9.58 7.56 4.30
CA MET A 172 -10.79 7.32 5.06
C MET A 172 -10.47 7.28 6.55
N LEU A 173 -11.33 7.89 7.35
CA LEU A 173 -11.18 7.97 8.79
C LEU A 173 -12.54 7.80 9.48
N GLN A 174 -12.51 7.28 10.70
CA GLN A 174 -13.69 7.22 11.54
C GLN A 174 -13.75 8.47 12.42
N LEU A 175 -14.84 9.23 12.31
CA LEU A 175 -15.11 10.33 13.21
C LEU A 175 -15.50 9.81 14.60
N PRO A 176 -15.22 10.55 15.67
CA PRO A 176 -15.76 10.22 16.99
C PRO A 176 -17.27 9.99 16.96
N ALA A 177 -17.75 9.06 17.77
CA ALA A 177 -19.19 8.83 17.89
C ALA A 177 -19.86 10.06 18.50
N GLU A 178 -20.94 10.53 17.85
CA GLU A 178 -21.78 11.60 18.40
C GLU A 178 -22.54 11.08 19.63
N PRO A 179 -22.88 11.95 20.60
CA PRO A 179 -23.71 11.55 21.72
C PRO A 179 -25.02 10.86 21.26
N GLY A 180 -25.26 9.66 21.77
CA GLY A 180 -26.43 8.83 21.39
C GLY A 180 -26.20 7.89 20.19
N ARG A 181 -25.00 7.84 19.60
CA ARG A 181 -24.61 6.87 18.57
C ARG A 181 -23.54 5.93 19.08
N ALA A 182 -23.74 4.63 18.86
CA ALA A 182 -22.78 3.60 19.27
C ALA A 182 -21.52 3.56 18.40
N VAL A 183 -21.58 4.06 17.16
CA VAL A 183 -20.49 4.00 16.17
C VAL A 183 -20.32 5.35 15.48
N GLY A 184 -19.07 5.79 15.37
CA GLY A 184 -18.70 7.00 14.61
C GLY A 184 -18.93 6.85 13.11
N ARG A 185 -19.19 7.94 12.42
CA ARG A 185 -19.35 7.97 10.97
C ARG A 185 -18.01 7.81 10.27
N ILE A 186 -18.04 7.22 9.09
CA ILE A 186 -16.88 7.23 8.20
C ILE A 186 -16.87 8.54 7.41
N ALA A 187 -15.74 9.22 7.40
CA ALA A 187 -15.47 10.38 6.59
C ALA A 187 -14.35 10.09 5.59
N ALA A 188 -14.29 10.88 4.52
CA ALA A 188 -13.18 10.82 3.56
C ALA A 188 -12.66 12.22 3.25
N LEU A 189 -11.32 12.34 3.16
CA LEU A 189 -10.64 13.47 2.54
C LEU A 189 -10.02 12.97 1.24
N VAL A 190 -10.25 13.70 0.14
CA VAL A 190 -9.85 13.26 -1.21
C VAL A 190 -9.20 14.41 -1.97
N VAL A 191 -8.08 14.16 -2.58
CA VAL A 191 -7.41 15.04 -3.54
C VAL A 191 -7.75 14.55 -4.94
N ALA A 192 -8.68 15.24 -5.60
CA ALA A 192 -9.15 14.89 -6.95
C ALA A 192 -9.51 16.16 -7.72
N PRO A 193 -8.54 16.82 -8.39
CA PRO A 193 -8.74 18.13 -9.00
C PRO A 193 -9.79 18.15 -10.11
N THR A 194 -10.07 17.01 -10.73
CA THR A 194 -10.97 16.88 -11.90
C THR A 194 -12.31 16.22 -11.57
N LEU A 195 -12.53 15.79 -10.31
CA LEU A 195 -13.75 15.10 -9.90
C LEU A 195 -14.49 15.91 -8.84
N ASP A 196 -15.80 15.76 -8.81
CA ASP A 196 -16.64 16.26 -7.71
C ASP A 196 -16.99 15.14 -6.71
N GLU A 197 -17.56 15.52 -5.56
CA GLU A 197 -17.95 14.55 -4.51
C GLU A 197 -18.99 13.53 -5.03
N ALA A 198 -19.89 13.94 -5.93
CA ALA A 198 -20.93 13.07 -6.46
C ALA A 198 -20.38 11.99 -7.40
N ALA A 199 -19.42 12.34 -8.26
CA ALA A 199 -18.74 11.43 -9.15
C ALA A 199 -17.96 10.37 -8.35
N ILE A 200 -17.22 10.77 -7.31
CA ILE A 200 -16.48 9.86 -6.44
C ILE A 200 -17.42 8.91 -5.71
N LEU A 201 -18.50 9.42 -5.10
CA LEU A 201 -19.49 8.58 -4.43
C LEU A 201 -20.18 7.61 -5.41
N SER A 202 -20.45 8.04 -6.65
CA SER A 202 -21.00 7.17 -7.68
C SER A 202 -20.06 6.03 -8.06
N ALA A 203 -18.76 6.31 -8.17
CA ALA A 203 -17.73 5.31 -8.44
C ALA A 203 -17.52 4.32 -7.27
N LEU A 204 -17.73 4.76 -6.02
CA LEU A 204 -17.62 3.90 -4.83
C LEU A 204 -18.79 2.92 -4.67
N ARG A 205 -20.01 3.32 -5.05
CA ARG A 205 -21.24 2.51 -4.83
C ARG A 205 -21.16 1.06 -5.35
N PRO A 206 -20.61 0.78 -6.54
CA PRO A 206 -20.53 -0.60 -7.03
C PRO A 206 -19.49 -1.47 -6.31
N CYS A 207 -18.47 -0.85 -5.69
CA CYS A 207 -17.34 -1.56 -5.08
C CYS A 207 -17.28 -1.46 -3.55
N MET A 208 -18.24 -0.75 -2.93
CA MET A 208 -18.27 -0.53 -1.48
C MET A 208 -19.68 -0.73 -0.92
N ASP A 209 -19.75 -1.47 0.18
CA ASP A 209 -21.02 -1.63 0.88
C ASP A 209 -21.57 -0.26 1.34
N PRO A 210 -22.87 0.01 1.18
CA PRO A 210 -23.49 1.28 1.54
C PRO A 210 -23.22 1.76 2.98
N VAL A 211 -23.01 0.84 3.92
CA VAL A 211 -22.74 1.19 5.34
C VAL A 211 -21.36 1.82 5.53
N PHE A 212 -20.43 1.58 4.59
CA PHE A 212 -19.06 2.12 4.63
C PHE A 212 -18.87 3.34 3.72
N LEU A 213 -19.88 3.76 2.97
CA LEU A 213 -19.79 4.98 2.16
C LEU A 213 -19.54 6.19 3.05
N PRO A 214 -18.52 7.02 2.71
CA PRO A 214 -18.14 8.15 3.56
C PRO A 214 -19.23 9.23 3.61
N ARG A 215 -19.47 9.74 4.82
CA ARG A 215 -20.36 10.86 5.10
C ARG A 215 -19.85 11.65 6.30
N PRO A 216 -19.12 12.78 6.09
CA PRO A 216 -18.90 13.50 4.83
C PRO A 216 -17.77 12.93 3.97
N LEU A 217 -17.82 13.18 2.66
CA LEU A 217 -16.68 13.19 1.75
C LEU A 217 -16.33 14.64 1.47
N ARG A 218 -15.05 15.02 1.54
CA ARG A 218 -14.56 16.37 1.30
C ARG A 218 -13.39 16.36 0.33
N LEU A 219 -13.47 17.21 -0.68
CA LEU A 219 -12.35 17.50 -1.56
C LEU A 219 -11.40 18.49 -0.88
N VAL A 220 -10.12 18.22 -0.92
CA VAL A 220 -9.04 19.06 -0.37
C VAL A 220 -7.93 19.22 -1.39
N ALA A 221 -7.18 20.30 -1.30
CA ALA A 221 -6.05 20.57 -2.20
C ALA A 221 -4.87 19.61 -1.91
N SER A 222 -4.66 19.24 -0.66
CA SER A 222 -3.65 18.29 -0.22
C SER A 222 -4.06 17.64 1.11
N LEU A 223 -3.58 16.44 1.38
CA LEU A 223 -3.74 15.80 2.70
C LEU A 223 -2.66 16.33 3.66
N PRO A 224 -3.03 16.59 4.94
CA PRO A 224 -2.04 16.88 5.97
C PRO A 224 -1.18 15.62 6.20
N ARG A 225 0.14 15.79 6.24
CA ARG A 225 1.09 14.72 6.53
C ARG A 225 1.96 15.14 7.72
N ASN A 226 2.30 14.19 8.58
CA ASN A 226 3.32 14.42 9.61
C ASN A 226 4.68 14.57 8.92
N GLU A 227 5.48 15.49 9.41
CA GLU A 227 6.88 15.69 9.02
C GLU A 227 7.77 14.50 9.43
#